data_36114cf53cdda5f608fa93fcd2627da3
#
_entry.id   36114cf53cdda5f608fa93fcd2627da3
#
_cell.length_a   1.000
_cell.length_b   1.000
_cell.length_c   1.000
_cell.angle_alpha   90.00
_cell.angle_beta   90.00
_cell.angle_gamma   90.00
#
_symmetry.space_group_name_H-M   'P 1'
#
loop_
_entity.id
_entity.type
_entity.pdbx_description
1 polymer ?
#
loop_
_entity_poly.entity_id
_entity_poly.type
_entity_poly.pdbx_seq_one_letter_code
_entity_poly.pdbx_strand_id
1 'polypeptide(L)'
;TILKHRDSLDPGQQFVKIEILTGVEGIFQSLAAARNTSVQVQDKSIAELEDRFDIIKNALKDQTYMDRVFFKENDSGEIDVADLLSILMMFNIKRFPDRETFPTISYSGKKRCIDLYIQDHKEFGESEQNPYVKMKNIMPDIFKLYDTIEQNMNNYYRAKNPGGRYGATKGVVVPKQGVELKSKFMCESMDVQSPNGFIYPILGAFRALVTEKDGLYAWKKNPFAILEKVGPELVESTVSMSRSLGNNPQSTGKDANLWKTLYMTVAMASMD
;
A
#
# COMPACT_ATOMS: atom_id res chain seq x y z
N THR A 1 16.01 8.61 23.82
CA THR A 1 15.49 9.03 25.15
C THR A 1 16.63 9.22 26.14
N ILE A 2 17.61 8.30 26.23
CA ILE A 2 18.77 8.42 27.13
C ILE A 2 19.61 9.65 26.79
N LEU A 3 19.87 9.92 25.51
CA LEU A 3 20.63 11.10 25.07
C LEU A 3 19.94 12.43 25.39
N LYS A 4 18.61 12.45 25.42
CA LYS A 4 17.82 13.67 25.70
C LYS A 4 17.77 14.03 27.19
N HIS A 5 18.09 13.08 28.09
CA HIS A 5 18.06 13.24 29.53
C HIS A 5 19.38 12.88 30.21
N ARG A 6 20.48 12.91 29.44
CA ARG A 6 21.80 12.49 29.88
C ARG A 6 22.21 13.15 31.20
N ASP A 7 21.95 14.45 31.34
CA ASP A 7 22.39 15.24 32.50
C ASP A 7 21.46 15.06 33.72
N SER A 8 20.33 14.37 33.56
CA SER A 8 19.39 14.09 34.67
C SER A 8 19.42 12.64 35.15
N LEU A 9 20.30 11.80 34.57
CA LEU A 9 20.42 10.38 34.95
C LEU A 9 21.63 10.18 35.86
N ASP A 10 21.38 9.57 37.01
CA ASP A 10 22.44 9.14 37.93
C ASP A 10 23.32 8.08 37.25
N PRO A 11 24.62 8.33 37.02
CA PRO A 11 25.52 7.38 36.39
C PRO A 11 25.56 6.01 37.09
N GLY A 12 25.35 5.97 38.40
CA GLY A 12 25.31 4.75 39.20
C GLY A 12 24.07 3.87 39.00
N GLN A 13 23.04 4.38 38.32
CA GLN A 13 21.78 3.67 38.07
C GLN A 13 21.57 3.27 36.62
N GLN A 14 22.57 3.46 35.77
CA GLN A 14 22.49 3.12 34.34
C GLN A 14 23.01 1.70 34.10
N PHE A 15 22.12 0.71 34.16
CA PHE A 15 22.45 -0.66 33.84
C PHE A 15 21.91 -1.06 32.47
N VAL A 16 22.78 -1.61 31.60
CA VAL A 16 22.40 -2.24 30.35
C VAL A 16 22.53 -3.75 30.54
N LYS A 17 21.43 -4.48 30.39
CA LYS A 17 21.46 -5.94 30.36
C LYS A 17 22.02 -6.38 29.01
N ILE A 18 23.20 -7.01 29.03
CA ILE A 18 23.78 -7.67 27.86
C ILE A 18 23.60 -9.17 28.04
N GLU A 19 23.06 -9.83 27.04
CA GLU A 19 22.90 -11.28 27.00
C GLU A 19 23.63 -11.82 25.77
N ILE A 20 24.61 -12.68 26.00
CA ILE A 20 25.43 -13.29 24.94
C ILE A 20 24.95 -14.73 24.78
N LEU A 21 24.49 -15.06 23.58
CA LEU A 21 24.07 -16.40 23.19
C LEU A 21 25.16 -17.04 22.34
N THR A 22 25.54 -18.26 22.68
CA THR A 22 26.53 -19.05 21.93
C THR A 22 25.92 -20.36 21.48
N GLY A 23 26.37 -20.92 20.35
CA GLY A 23 25.87 -22.18 19.82
C GLY A 23 24.46 -22.12 19.23
N VAL A 24 24.04 -20.93 18.75
CA VAL A 24 22.67 -20.69 18.25
C VAL A 24 22.58 -20.51 16.73
N GLU A 25 23.66 -20.79 16.00
CA GLU A 25 23.77 -20.54 14.56
C GLU A 25 22.61 -21.15 13.77
N GLY A 26 22.16 -22.37 14.12
CA GLY A 26 21.07 -23.06 13.44
C GLY A 26 19.66 -22.60 13.82
N ILE A 27 19.51 -21.82 14.91
CA ILE A 27 18.20 -21.37 15.41
C ILE A 27 18.13 -19.86 15.62
N PHE A 28 19.13 -19.13 15.12
CA PHE A 28 19.25 -17.69 15.34
C PHE A 28 18.01 -16.91 14.87
N GLN A 29 17.49 -17.22 13.69
CA GLN A 29 16.30 -16.56 13.15
C GLN A 29 15.07 -16.79 14.02
N SER A 30 14.85 -18.04 14.47
CA SER A 30 13.74 -18.38 15.36
C SER A 30 13.86 -17.72 16.73
N LEU A 31 15.06 -17.63 17.27
CA LEU A 31 15.35 -16.95 18.53
C LEU A 31 15.18 -15.43 18.42
N ALA A 32 15.65 -14.84 17.34
CA ALA A 32 15.46 -13.41 17.04
C ALA A 32 13.97 -13.09 16.89
N ALA A 33 13.21 -13.90 16.14
CA ALA A 33 11.78 -13.75 15.98
C ALA A 33 11.05 -13.87 17.34
N ALA A 34 11.35 -14.88 18.15
CA ALA A 34 10.72 -15.08 19.47
C ALA A 34 11.02 -13.94 20.45
N ARG A 35 12.23 -13.39 20.45
CA ARG A 35 12.59 -12.24 21.28
C ARG A 35 11.97 -10.95 20.81
N ASN A 36 11.89 -10.76 19.53
CA ASN A 36 11.31 -9.58 18.93
C ASN A 36 9.79 -9.50 19.12
N THR A 37 9.09 -10.61 19.34
CA THR A 37 7.68 -10.62 19.73
C THR A 37 7.44 -10.09 21.15
N SER A 38 8.45 -10.09 22.02
CA SER A 38 8.35 -9.53 23.38
C SER A 38 8.67 -8.03 23.44
N VAL A 39 9.35 -7.50 22.42
CA VAL A 39 9.63 -6.07 22.23
C VAL A 39 8.89 -5.70 20.96
N GLN A 40 7.96 -4.81 20.96
CA GLN A 40 7.11 -4.40 19.80
C GLN A 40 7.90 -4.23 18.48
N VAL A 41 8.46 -5.32 17.96
CA VAL A 41 9.08 -5.35 16.63
C VAL A 41 7.95 -5.41 15.62
N GLN A 42 8.03 -4.61 14.59
CA GLN A 42 7.03 -4.59 13.53
C GLN A 42 6.96 -5.96 12.85
N ASP A 43 5.76 -6.44 12.59
CA ASP A 43 5.53 -7.76 11.97
C ASP A 43 6.26 -7.92 10.62
N LYS A 44 6.48 -6.83 9.88
CA LYS A 44 7.26 -6.84 8.65
C LYS A 44 8.72 -7.24 8.87
N SER A 45 9.33 -6.84 10.00
CA SER A 45 10.70 -7.23 10.34
C SER A 45 10.81 -8.72 10.65
N ILE A 46 9.78 -9.28 11.28
CA ILE A 46 9.68 -10.72 11.51
C ILE A 46 9.53 -11.47 10.18
N ALA A 47 8.66 -10.96 9.29
CA ALA A 47 8.45 -11.54 7.97
C ALA A 47 9.74 -11.52 7.12
N GLU A 48 10.53 -10.43 7.20
CA GLU A 48 11.83 -10.35 6.51
C GLU A 48 12.85 -11.35 7.06
N LEU A 49 12.87 -11.57 8.37
CA LEU A 49 13.75 -12.59 8.97
C LEU A 49 13.41 -14.02 8.49
N GLU A 50 12.21 -14.25 8.01
CA GLU A 50 11.74 -15.52 7.49
C GLU A 50 11.78 -15.58 5.95
N ASP A 51 12.45 -14.63 5.28
CA ASP A 51 12.59 -14.51 3.81
C ASP A 51 11.24 -14.55 3.05
N ARG A 52 10.17 -14.03 3.70
CA ARG A 52 8.80 -14.12 3.16
C ARG A 52 8.45 -13.07 2.12
N PHE A 53 9.31 -12.07 1.94
CA PHE A 53 9.07 -11.04 0.93
C PHE A 53 9.65 -11.38 -0.45
N ASP A 54 10.29 -12.54 -0.61
CA ASP A 54 11.00 -12.89 -1.85
C ASP A 54 10.07 -12.96 -3.07
N ILE A 55 8.83 -13.40 -2.91
CA ILE A 55 7.85 -13.37 -4.01
C ILE A 55 7.69 -11.94 -4.55
N ILE A 56 7.54 -10.96 -3.65
CA ILE A 56 7.38 -9.56 -4.04
C ILE A 56 8.67 -9.00 -4.62
N LYS A 57 9.80 -9.25 -3.96
CA LYS A 57 11.13 -8.82 -4.42
C LYS A 57 11.41 -9.34 -5.83
N ASN A 58 11.17 -10.62 -6.06
CA ASN A 58 11.40 -11.27 -7.36
C ASN A 58 10.45 -10.76 -8.45
N ALA A 59 9.16 -10.58 -8.13
CA ALA A 59 8.18 -10.10 -9.10
C ALA A 59 8.43 -8.65 -9.53
N LEU A 60 9.03 -7.83 -8.67
CA LEU A 60 9.21 -6.40 -8.88
C LEU A 60 10.67 -5.97 -9.05
N LYS A 61 11.63 -6.93 -9.12
CA LYS A 61 13.08 -6.65 -9.15
C LYS A 61 13.52 -5.68 -10.26
N ASP A 62 12.83 -5.70 -11.40
CA ASP A 62 13.16 -4.86 -12.55
C ASP A 62 12.44 -3.50 -12.53
N GLN A 63 11.69 -3.20 -11.47
CA GLN A 63 11.00 -1.92 -11.31
C GLN A 63 11.93 -0.87 -10.68
N THR A 64 11.99 0.30 -11.29
CA THR A 64 12.90 1.40 -10.88
C THR A 64 12.67 1.91 -9.46
N TYR A 65 11.48 1.68 -8.88
CA TYR A 65 11.17 2.07 -7.51
C TYR A 65 11.57 1.06 -6.45
N MET A 66 12.02 -0.16 -6.84
CA MET A 66 12.33 -1.20 -5.85
C MET A 66 13.50 -0.86 -4.94
N ASP A 67 14.48 -0.11 -5.43
CA ASP A 67 15.61 0.38 -4.60
C ASP A 67 15.16 1.37 -3.51
N ARG A 68 13.95 1.92 -3.62
CA ARG A 68 13.36 2.84 -2.65
C ARG A 68 12.43 2.15 -1.65
N VAL A 69 12.19 0.84 -1.83
CA VAL A 69 11.33 0.05 -0.92
C VAL A 69 12.14 -0.38 0.28
N PHE A 70 11.65 -0.08 1.48
CA PHE A 70 12.23 -0.60 2.71
C PHE A 70 11.38 -1.73 3.29
N PHE A 71 12.07 -2.76 3.76
CA PHE A 71 11.48 -3.98 4.30
C PHE A 71 11.62 -4.05 5.82
N LYS A 72 12.62 -3.38 6.37
CA LYS A 72 12.90 -3.27 7.80
C LYS A 72 12.83 -1.82 8.24
N GLU A 73 12.57 -1.62 9.51
CA GLU A 73 12.39 -0.28 10.09
C GLU A 73 13.61 0.64 9.95
N ASN A 74 14.82 0.06 9.89
CA ASN A 74 16.09 0.80 9.78
C ASN A 74 16.66 0.80 8.36
N ASP A 75 15.98 0.20 7.39
CA ASP A 75 16.42 0.26 5.99
C ASP A 75 16.26 1.68 5.45
N SER A 76 17.18 2.07 4.56
CA SER A 76 17.00 3.29 3.77
C SER A 76 15.90 3.06 2.71
N GLY A 77 14.95 3.98 2.61
CA GLY A 77 13.89 3.90 1.61
C GLY A 77 12.77 4.87 1.90
N GLU A 78 11.92 5.07 0.91
CA GLU A 78 10.78 5.99 0.99
C GLU A 78 9.45 5.24 0.95
N ILE A 79 9.44 4.00 0.42
CA ILE A 79 8.25 3.19 0.21
C ILE A 79 8.23 2.05 1.22
N ASP A 80 7.27 2.09 2.13
CA ASP A 80 7.08 1.00 3.09
C ASP A 80 6.51 -0.25 2.38
N VAL A 81 7.12 -1.41 2.58
CA VAL A 81 6.60 -2.69 2.06
C VAL A 81 5.15 -2.95 2.51
N ALA A 82 4.76 -2.44 3.68
CA ALA A 82 3.37 -2.52 4.12
C ALA A 82 2.40 -1.76 3.20
N ASP A 83 2.85 -0.68 2.55
CA ASP A 83 2.06 0.03 1.54
C ASP A 83 1.94 -0.81 0.27
N LEU A 84 3.04 -1.42 -0.19
CA LEU A 84 3.00 -2.35 -1.33
C LEU A 84 1.99 -3.48 -1.10
N LEU A 85 2.09 -4.15 0.06
CA LEU A 85 1.20 -5.25 0.42
C LEU A 85 -0.25 -4.80 0.55
N SER A 86 -0.49 -3.61 1.09
CA SER A 86 -1.84 -3.04 1.18
C SER A 86 -2.45 -2.80 -0.19
N ILE A 87 -1.66 -2.32 -1.14
CA ILE A 87 -2.08 -2.11 -2.53
C ILE A 87 -2.35 -3.46 -3.22
N LEU A 88 -1.43 -4.42 -3.12
CA LEU A 88 -1.58 -5.73 -3.74
C LEU A 88 -2.77 -6.52 -3.15
N MET A 89 -3.06 -6.34 -1.86
CA MET A 89 -4.21 -6.99 -1.20
C MET A 89 -5.55 -6.65 -1.88
N MET A 90 -5.68 -5.45 -2.46
CA MET A 90 -6.91 -5.05 -3.18
C MET A 90 -7.19 -5.95 -4.38
N PHE A 91 -6.15 -6.54 -4.97
CA PHE A 91 -6.22 -7.38 -6.16
C PHE A 91 -6.17 -8.88 -5.87
N ASN A 92 -6.14 -9.27 -4.60
CA ASN A 92 -6.21 -10.66 -4.18
C ASN A 92 -7.63 -11.19 -4.32
N ILE A 93 -8.03 -11.55 -5.55
CA ILE A 93 -9.39 -12.06 -5.87
C ILE A 93 -9.68 -13.42 -5.24
N LYS A 94 -8.67 -14.16 -4.79
CA LYS A 94 -8.87 -15.40 -4.03
C LYS A 94 -9.43 -15.11 -2.64
N ARG A 95 -8.94 -14.05 -1.99
CA ARG A 95 -9.37 -13.65 -0.65
C ARG A 95 -10.64 -12.81 -0.66
N PHE A 96 -10.84 -12.03 -1.72
CA PHE A 96 -12.02 -11.20 -1.93
C PHE A 96 -12.70 -11.58 -3.26
N PRO A 97 -13.32 -12.77 -3.33
CA PRO A 97 -13.75 -13.36 -4.60
C PRO A 97 -14.98 -12.70 -5.22
N ASP A 98 -15.85 -12.16 -4.40
CA ASP A 98 -17.12 -11.61 -4.87
C ASP A 98 -17.11 -10.06 -4.90
N ARG A 99 -18.14 -9.52 -5.56
CA ARG A 99 -18.33 -8.07 -5.68
C ARG A 99 -18.87 -7.42 -4.40
N GLU A 100 -19.31 -8.20 -3.43
CA GLU A 100 -19.85 -7.70 -2.17
C GLU A 100 -18.77 -7.61 -1.08
N THR A 101 -17.64 -8.31 -1.27
CA THR A 101 -16.51 -8.29 -0.33
C THR A 101 -15.45 -7.30 -0.80
N PHE A 102 -15.44 -6.11 -0.23
CA PHE A 102 -14.48 -5.07 -0.58
C PHE A 102 -13.26 -5.07 0.36
N PRO A 103 -12.05 -4.92 -0.17
CA PRO A 103 -10.82 -4.96 0.60
C PRO A 103 -10.54 -3.64 1.34
N THR A 104 -11.52 -3.08 2.04
CA THR A 104 -11.36 -1.84 2.82
C THR A 104 -10.26 -1.93 3.87
N ILE A 105 -9.90 -3.16 4.26
CA ILE A 105 -8.76 -3.45 5.13
C ILE A 105 -7.43 -2.96 4.56
N SER A 106 -7.29 -2.91 3.24
CA SER A 106 -6.10 -2.37 2.58
C SER A 106 -5.80 -0.93 2.99
N TYR A 107 -6.85 -0.15 3.26
CA TYR A 107 -6.71 1.21 3.77
C TYR A 107 -6.62 1.26 5.31
N SER A 108 -7.45 0.48 6.01
CA SER A 108 -7.63 0.60 7.46
C SER A 108 -6.68 -0.26 8.30
N GLY A 109 -6.00 -1.24 7.70
CA GLY A 109 -5.26 -2.26 8.43
C GLY A 109 -3.99 -2.75 7.76
N LYS A 110 -2.98 -1.90 7.60
CA LYS A 110 -1.69 -2.28 7.00
C LYS A 110 -1.05 -3.51 7.67
N LYS A 111 -1.05 -3.54 9.01
CA LYS A 111 -0.57 -4.70 9.76
C LYS A 111 -1.32 -5.96 9.36
N ARG A 112 -2.64 -5.90 9.27
CA ARG A 112 -3.45 -7.05 8.86
C ARG A 112 -3.17 -7.49 7.43
N CYS A 113 -2.81 -6.58 6.52
CA CYS A 113 -2.37 -6.94 5.17
C CYS A 113 -1.07 -7.74 5.19
N ILE A 114 -0.12 -7.38 6.06
CA ILE A 114 1.11 -8.17 6.27
C ILE A 114 0.76 -9.55 6.81
N ASP A 115 -0.06 -9.64 7.84
CA ASP A 115 -0.48 -10.93 8.43
C ASP A 115 -1.13 -11.85 7.39
N LEU A 116 -2.01 -11.30 6.57
CA LEU A 116 -2.71 -12.05 5.52
C LEU A 116 -1.75 -12.50 4.42
N TYR A 117 -0.79 -11.65 4.04
CA TYR A 117 0.28 -12.02 3.12
C TYR A 117 1.12 -13.19 3.66
N ILE A 118 1.53 -13.10 4.92
CA ILE A 118 2.29 -14.15 5.59
C ILE A 118 1.49 -15.45 5.66
N GLN A 119 0.19 -15.35 5.92
CA GLN A 119 -0.70 -16.51 5.94
C GLN A 119 -0.77 -17.18 4.56
N ASP A 120 -0.99 -16.41 3.49
CA ASP A 120 -1.01 -16.92 2.11
C ASP A 120 0.35 -17.54 1.73
N HIS A 121 1.46 -16.91 2.15
CA HIS A 121 2.79 -17.46 1.92
C HIS A 121 3.03 -18.78 2.68
N LYS A 122 2.62 -18.89 3.93
CA LYS A 122 2.72 -20.13 4.72
C LYS A 122 1.89 -21.27 4.12
N GLU A 123 0.71 -20.94 3.59
CA GLU A 123 -0.22 -21.93 3.02
C GLU A 123 0.23 -22.42 1.64
N PHE A 124 0.73 -21.52 0.79
CA PHE A 124 0.96 -21.81 -0.62
C PHE A 124 2.43 -21.72 -1.04
N GLY A 125 3.31 -21.13 -0.23
CA GLY A 125 4.72 -20.91 -0.59
C GLY A 125 4.86 -20.15 -1.90
N GLU A 126 5.77 -20.60 -2.75
CA GLU A 126 6.01 -20.06 -4.11
C GLU A 126 5.22 -20.81 -5.20
N SER A 127 4.24 -21.63 -4.80
CA SER A 127 3.43 -22.40 -5.75
C SER A 127 2.53 -21.48 -6.59
N GLU A 128 2.09 -22.00 -7.73
CA GLU A 128 1.12 -21.35 -8.60
C GLU A 128 -0.26 -21.10 -7.92
N GLN A 129 -0.47 -21.66 -6.74
CA GLN A 129 -1.67 -21.42 -5.95
C GLN A 129 -1.62 -20.14 -5.11
N ASN A 130 -0.42 -19.59 -4.91
CA ASN A 130 -0.23 -18.36 -4.17
C ASN A 130 -0.77 -17.16 -4.97
N PRO A 131 -1.70 -16.36 -4.41
CA PRO A 131 -2.27 -15.21 -5.10
C PRO A 131 -1.22 -14.20 -5.59
N TYR A 132 -0.13 -14.04 -4.85
CA TYR A 132 0.94 -13.10 -5.19
C TYR A 132 1.84 -13.62 -6.32
N VAL A 133 2.03 -14.94 -6.42
CA VAL A 133 2.68 -15.57 -7.59
C VAL A 133 1.80 -15.39 -8.83
N LYS A 134 0.49 -15.63 -8.70
CA LYS A 134 -0.47 -15.39 -9.79
C LYS A 134 -0.47 -13.93 -10.26
N MET A 135 -0.29 -13.01 -9.34
CA MET A 135 -0.39 -11.56 -9.57
C MET A 135 0.84 -10.96 -10.26
N LYS A 136 1.98 -11.67 -10.32
CA LYS A 136 3.28 -11.15 -10.78
C LYS A 136 3.21 -10.34 -12.09
N ASN A 137 2.37 -10.78 -13.05
CA ASN A 137 2.28 -10.15 -14.35
C ASN A 137 1.54 -8.81 -14.34
N ILE A 138 0.65 -8.59 -13.37
CA ILE A 138 -0.15 -7.36 -13.25
C ILE A 138 0.37 -6.41 -12.17
N MET A 139 1.32 -6.84 -11.34
CA MET A 139 1.87 -6.01 -10.27
C MET A 139 2.40 -4.65 -10.75
N PRO A 140 3.22 -4.57 -11.83
CA PRO A 140 3.72 -3.29 -12.32
C PRO A 140 2.59 -2.34 -12.72
N ASP A 141 1.56 -2.86 -13.39
CA ASP A 141 0.41 -2.06 -13.80
C ASP A 141 -0.39 -1.53 -12.60
N ILE A 142 -0.51 -2.33 -11.52
CA ILE A 142 -1.20 -1.90 -10.30
C ILE A 142 -0.52 -0.66 -9.70
N PHE A 143 0.80 -0.65 -9.61
CA PHE A 143 1.53 0.49 -9.06
C PHE A 143 1.51 1.71 -10.00
N LYS A 144 1.57 1.49 -11.30
CA LYS A 144 1.38 2.55 -12.29
C LYS A 144 -0.04 3.13 -12.24
N LEU A 145 -1.06 2.28 -12.04
CA LEU A 145 -2.44 2.74 -11.84
C LEU A 145 -2.57 3.62 -10.60
N TYR A 146 -1.91 3.26 -9.50
CA TYR A 146 -1.91 4.08 -8.29
C TYR A 146 -1.46 5.52 -8.59
N ASP A 147 -0.29 5.68 -9.21
CA ASP A 147 0.26 7.00 -9.54
C ASP A 147 -0.61 7.76 -10.55
N THR A 148 -1.17 7.06 -11.54
CA THR A 148 -2.07 7.67 -12.55
C THR A 148 -3.38 8.15 -11.91
N ILE A 149 -3.93 7.39 -10.96
CA ILE A 149 -5.13 7.79 -10.20
C ILE A 149 -4.82 9.01 -9.33
N GLU A 150 -3.65 9.03 -8.65
CA GLU A 150 -3.21 10.18 -7.87
C GLU A 150 -3.10 11.43 -8.75
N GLN A 151 -2.52 11.31 -9.94
CA GLN A 151 -2.42 12.39 -10.92
C GLN A 151 -3.80 12.91 -11.32
N ASN A 152 -4.75 12.02 -11.62
CA ASN A 152 -6.12 12.40 -11.96
C ASN A 152 -6.81 13.15 -10.82
N MET A 153 -6.61 12.70 -9.58
CA MET A 153 -7.13 13.37 -8.38
C MET A 153 -6.52 14.77 -8.22
N ASN A 154 -5.21 14.89 -8.41
CA ASN A 154 -4.50 16.15 -8.34
C ASN A 154 -4.98 17.13 -9.43
N ASN A 155 -5.17 16.66 -10.65
CA ASN A 155 -5.71 17.45 -11.76
C ASN A 155 -7.12 17.95 -11.47
N TYR A 156 -7.97 17.13 -10.86
CA TYR A 156 -9.30 17.54 -10.42
C TYR A 156 -9.23 18.70 -9.42
N TYR A 157 -8.37 18.58 -8.40
CA TYR A 157 -8.19 19.66 -7.43
C TYR A 157 -7.66 20.94 -8.04
N ARG A 158 -6.71 20.87 -8.99
CA ARG A 158 -6.22 22.05 -9.72
C ARG A 158 -7.34 22.73 -10.48
N ALA A 159 -8.15 21.98 -11.22
CA ALA A 159 -9.24 22.51 -12.02
C ALA A 159 -10.30 23.22 -11.16
N LYS A 160 -10.56 22.70 -9.94
CA LYS A 160 -11.54 23.30 -9.01
C LYS A 160 -10.98 24.46 -8.17
N ASN A 161 -9.65 24.59 -8.08
CA ASN A 161 -8.96 25.61 -7.27
C ASN A 161 -7.84 26.30 -8.07
N PRO A 162 -8.15 27.04 -9.13
CA PRO A 162 -7.14 27.65 -10.01
C PRO A 162 -6.23 28.68 -9.31
N GLY A 163 -6.55 29.09 -8.08
CA GLY A 163 -5.72 29.97 -7.24
C GLY A 163 -4.72 29.25 -6.33
N GLY A 164 -4.53 27.94 -6.47
CA GLY A 164 -3.43 27.19 -5.82
C GLY A 164 -3.59 26.94 -4.31
N ARG A 165 -4.77 27.10 -3.73
CA ARG A 165 -5.02 26.78 -2.32
C ARG A 165 -5.60 25.38 -2.14
N TYR A 166 -4.79 24.35 -2.35
CA TYR A 166 -5.16 22.95 -2.10
C TYR A 166 -5.29 22.60 -0.60
N GLY A 167 -4.71 23.44 0.27
CA GLY A 167 -4.68 23.23 1.73
C GLY A 167 -6.06 23.27 2.43
N ALA A 168 -7.16 23.56 1.71
CA ALA A 168 -8.51 23.43 2.25
C ALA A 168 -8.99 21.97 2.29
N THR A 169 -8.35 21.06 1.55
CA THR A 169 -8.73 19.65 1.54
C THR A 169 -7.83 18.88 2.50
N LYS A 170 -8.43 18.33 3.55
CA LYS A 170 -7.72 17.60 4.59
C LYS A 170 -6.90 16.44 4.01
N GLY A 171 -5.63 16.36 4.38
CA GLY A 171 -4.73 15.28 3.96
C GLY A 171 -4.05 15.48 2.59
N VAL A 172 -4.40 16.52 1.84
CA VAL A 172 -3.66 16.92 0.63
C VAL A 172 -2.36 17.58 1.06
N VAL A 173 -1.24 17.09 0.53
CA VAL A 173 0.09 17.63 0.78
C VAL A 173 0.47 18.60 -0.33
N VAL A 174 0.86 19.80 0.05
CA VAL A 174 1.39 20.82 -0.85
C VAL A 174 2.89 20.95 -0.56
N PRO A 175 3.75 21.02 -1.56
CA PRO A 175 5.18 21.14 -1.35
C PRO A 175 5.52 22.46 -0.62
N LYS A 176 6.44 22.37 0.33
CA LYS A 176 7.08 23.55 0.90
C LYS A 176 8.04 24.14 -0.11
N GLN A 177 8.35 25.43 0.01
CA GLN A 177 9.32 26.09 -0.88
C GLN A 177 10.65 25.33 -0.91
N GLY A 178 11.10 24.95 -2.10
CA GLY A 178 12.35 24.20 -2.31
C GLY A 178 12.24 22.68 -2.12
N VAL A 179 11.03 22.14 -1.84
CA VAL A 179 10.79 20.71 -1.75
C VAL A 179 10.03 20.26 -3.01
N GLU A 180 10.61 19.31 -3.75
CA GLU A 180 9.95 18.67 -4.88
C GLU A 180 9.15 17.47 -4.36
N LEU A 181 7.85 17.39 -4.70
CA LEU A 181 7.07 16.20 -4.52
C LEU A 181 7.21 15.30 -5.75
N LYS A 182 7.24 14.00 -5.52
CA LYS A 182 7.27 12.98 -6.58
C LYS A 182 6.18 11.95 -6.40
N SER A 183 5.67 11.45 -7.50
CA SER A 183 4.78 10.29 -7.49
C SER A 183 5.49 9.10 -6.83
N LYS A 184 4.70 8.22 -6.21
CA LYS A 184 5.23 7.17 -5.33
C LYS A 184 6.07 6.15 -6.09
N PHE A 185 5.61 5.72 -7.27
CA PHE A 185 6.21 4.63 -8.04
C PHE A 185 6.89 5.10 -9.33
N MET A 186 6.27 5.97 -10.12
CA MET A 186 6.85 6.46 -11.38
C MET A 186 7.88 7.57 -11.19
N CYS A 187 8.01 8.12 -9.99
CA CYS A 187 8.94 9.22 -9.64
C CYS A 187 8.75 10.49 -10.48
N GLU A 188 7.56 10.70 -11.02
CA GLU A 188 7.22 11.92 -11.74
C GLU A 188 7.01 13.10 -10.78
N SER A 189 7.43 14.29 -11.18
CA SER A 189 7.27 15.50 -10.38
C SER A 189 5.79 15.84 -10.18
N MET A 190 5.43 16.22 -8.96
CA MET A 190 4.06 16.55 -8.56
C MET A 190 4.04 17.87 -7.80
N ASP A 191 3.03 18.69 -8.03
CA ASP A 191 2.81 19.93 -7.28
C ASP A 191 1.90 19.73 -6.07
N VAL A 192 1.27 18.56 -5.93
CA VAL A 192 0.41 18.20 -4.81
C VAL A 192 0.30 16.68 -4.72
N GLN A 193 0.13 16.14 -3.51
CA GLN A 193 -0.15 14.72 -3.30
C GLN A 193 -1.50 14.52 -2.64
N SER A 194 -2.31 13.65 -3.21
CA SER A 194 -3.62 13.28 -2.69
C SER A 194 -3.51 12.17 -1.62
N PRO A 195 -4.37 12.16 -0.62
CA PRO A 195 -4.32 11.14 0.43
C PRO A 195 -4.80 9.78 -0.05
N ASN A 196 -4.18 8.71 0.45
CA ASN A 196 -4.55 7.32 0.15
C ASN A 196 -6.04 7.00 0.37
N GLY A 197 -6.71 7.69 1.30
CA GLY A 197 -8.14 7.53 1.53
C GLY A 197 -9.02 7.89 0.34
N PHE A 198 -8.49 8.65 -0.62
CA PHE A 198 -9.17 8.94 -1.89
C PHE A 198 -8.69 8.04 -3.03
N ILE A 199 -7.40 7.66 -3.01
CA ILE A 199 -6.79 6.85 -4.07
C ILE A 199 -7.22 5.38 -3.96
N TYR A 200 -7.20 4.80 -2.75
CA TYR A 200 -7.41 3.37 -2.54
C TYR A 200 -8.80 2.88 -2.98
N PRO A 201 -9.93 3.57 -2.69
CA PRO A 201 -11.23 3.14 -3.19
C PRO A 201 -11.30 3.09 -4.73
N ILE A 202 -10.69 4.09 -5.40
CA ILE A 202 -10.62 4.11 -6.87
C ILE A 202 -9.73 2.98 -7.37
N LEU A 203 -8.53 2.82 -6.83
CA LEU A 203 -7.61 1.76 -7.23
C LEU A 203 -8.22 0.37 -7.03
N GLY A 204 -8.82 0.13 -5.87
CA GLY A 204 -9.48 -1.13 -5.55
C GLY A 204 -10.67 -1.47 -6.46
N ALA A 205 -11.29 -0.49 -7.10
CA ALA A 205 -12.34 -0.71 -8.08
C ALA A 205 -11.85 -1.47 -9.32
N PHE A 206 -10.59 -1.27 -9.71
CA PHE A 206 -9.99 -1.93 -10.88
C PHE A 206 -9.80 -3.44 -10.70
N ARG A 207 -9.95 -3.98 -9.49
CA ARG A 207 -10.00 -5.44 -9.30
C ARG A 207 -11.16 -6.10 -10.09
N ALA A 208 -12.19 -5.35 -10.48
CA ALA A 208 -13.27 -5.82 -11.35
C ALA A 208 -12.74 -6.32 -12.71
N LEU A 209 -11.58 -5.81 -13.14
CA LEU A 209 -10.93 -6.18 -14.39
C LEU A 209 -9.99 -7.38 -14.24
N VAL A 210 -9.72 -7.86 -13.02
CA VAL A 210 -8.82 -9.00 -12.82
C VAL A 210 -9.55 -10.30 -13.08
N THR A 211 -8.89 -11.19 -13.81
CA THR A 211 -9.34 -12.56 -14.06
C THR A 211 -8.15 -13.51 -13.92
N GLU A 212 -8.42 -14.79 -13.78
CA GLU A 212 -7.40 -15.82 -13.86
C GLU A 212 -7.38 -16.39 -15.28
N LYS A 213 -6.19 -16.41 -15.91
CA LYS A 213 -5.94 -16.98 -17.22
C LYS A 213 -4.61 -17.72 -17.18
N ASP A 214 -4.62 -18.99 -17.62
CA ASP A 214 -3.43 -19.85 -17.67
C ASP A 214 -2.68 -19.91 -16.31
N GLY A 215 -3.43 -19.96 -15.19
CA GLY A 215 -2.89 -20.03 -13.83
C GLY A 215 -2.36 -18.70 -13.27
N LEU A 216 -2.40 -17.61 -14.03
CA LEU A 216 -1.95 -16.28 -13.62
C LEU A 216 -3.10 -15.26 -13.61
N TYR A 217 -2.94 -14.19 -12.85
CA TYR A 217 -3.86 -13.06 -12.96
C TYR A 217 -3.54 -12.24 -14.21
N ALA A 218 -4.60 -11.82 -14.88
CA ALA A 218 -4.54 -11.00 -16.09
C ALA A 218 -5.66 -9.96 -16.07
N TRP A 219 -5.48 -8.90 -16.82
CA TRP A 219 -6.52 -7.91 -17.06
C TRP A 219 -7.50 -8.40 -18.14
N LYS A 220 -8.81 -8.39 -17.85
CA LYS A 220 -9.88 -8.66 -18.85
C LYS A 220 -9.87 -7.62 -19.98
N LYS A 221 -9.58 -6.38 -19.61
CA LYS A 221 -9.43 -5.23 -20.53
C LYS A 221 -8.28 -4.36 -20.04
N ASN A 222 -7.72 -3.53 -20.91
CA ASN A 222 -6.67 -2.59 -20.55
C ASN A 222 -7.14 -1.64 -19.44
N PRO A 223 -6.57 -1.69 -18.23
CA PRO A 223 -7.03 -0.91 -17.09
C PRO A 223 -6.84 0.59 -17.30
N PHE A 224 -5.81 1.00 -18.05
CA PHE A 224 -5.55 2.42 -18.33
C PHE A 224 -6.58 3.01 -19.30
N ALA A 225 -7.02 2.25 -20.31
CA ALA A 225 -8.10 2.67 -21.21
C ALA A 225 -9.43 2.81 -20.45
N ILE A 226 -9.71 1.92 -19.50
CA ILE A 226 -10.88 2.06 -18.64
C ILE A 226 -10.73 3.28 -17.72
N LEU A 227 -9.55 3.51 -17.13
CA LEU A 227 -9.29 4.68 -16.28
C LEU A 227 -9.47 5.98 -17.09
N GLU A 228 -9.02 6.03 -18.33
CA GLU A 228 -9.24 7.20 -19.21
C GLU A 228 -10.73 7.46 -19.44
N LYS A 229 -11.52 6.39 -19.67
CA LYS A 229 -12.96 6.48 -19.93
C LYS A 229 -13.75 6.95 -18.69
N VAL A 230 -13.51 6.37 -17.52
CA VAL A 230 -14.34 6.61 -16.33
C VAL A 230 -13.62 7.33 -15.17
N GLY A 231 -12.34 7.63 -15.31
CA GLY A 231 -11.55 8.29 -14.27
C GLY A 231 -12.17 9.57 -13.71
N PRO A 232 -12.66 10.50 -14.56
CA PRO A 232 -13.34 11.70 -14.08
C PRO A 232 -14.55 11.41 -13.19
N GLU A 233 -15.36 10.41 -13.54
CA GLU A 233 -16.52 9.99 -12.75
C GLU A 233 -16.11 9.36 -11.40
N LEU A 234 -15.06 8.51 -11.41
CA LEU A 234 -14.54 7.89 -10.19
C LEU A 234 -14.02 8.95 -9.21
N VAL A 235 -13.31 9.96 -9.71
CA VAL A 235 -12.80 11.08 -8.91
C VAL A 235 -13.96 11.92 -8.36
N GLU A 236 -14.94 12.30 -9.20
CA GLU A 236 -16.10 13.09 -8.78
C GLU A 236 -16.91 12.37 -7.70
N SER A 237 -17.17 11.07 -7.87
CA SER A 237 -17.87 10.23 -6.89
C SER A 237 -17.12 10.19 -5.55
N THR A 238 -15.80 10.02 -5.59
CA THR A 238 -14.96 9.99 -4.38
C THR A 238 -14.97 11.34 -3.66
N VAL A 239 -14.84 12.44 -4.38
CA VAL A 239 -14.86 13.79 -3.80
C VAL A 239 -16.24 14.13 -3.25
N SER A 240 -17.31 13.75 -3.94
CA SER A 240 -18.69 13.94 -3.47
C SER A 240 -18.94 13.19 -2.16
N MET A 241 -18.54 11.93 -2.09
CA MET A 241 -18.62 11.13 -0.85
C MET A 241 -17.77 11.77 0.26
N SER A 242 -16.55 12.19 -0.04
CA SER A 242 -15.68 12.85 0.93
C SER A 242 -16.32 14.10 1.54
N ARG A 243 -16.99 14.92 0.72
CA ARG A 243 -17.72 16.09 1.20
C ARG A 243 -18.84 15.72 2.17
N SER A 244 -19.61 14.69 1.87
CA SER A 244 -20.67 14.20 2.77
C SER A 244 -20.13 13.67 4.11
N LEU A 245 -18.87 13.21 4.12
CA LEU A 245 -18.15 12.71 5.29
C LEU A 245 -17.22 13.77 5.94
N GLY A 246 -17.49 15.06 5.70
CA GLY A 246 -16.75 16.18 6.29
C GLY A 246 -15.32 16.35 5.75
N ASN A 247 -15.09 16.01 4.50
CA ASN A 247 -13.78 16.07 3.83
C ASN A 247 -12.68 15.28 4.57
N ASN A 248 -13.06 14.14 5.16
CA ASN A 248 -12.13 13.31 5.94
C ASN A 248 -11.65 12.10 5.13
N PRO A 249 -10.36 12.05 4.73
CA PRO A 249 -9.82 10.93 3.97
C PRO A 249 -9.95 9.58 4.68
N GLN A 250 -9.84 9.56 6.02
CA GLN A 250 -9.97 8.31 6.78
C GLN A 250 -11.40 7.74 6.70
N SER A 251 -12.40 8.60 6.85
CA SER A 251 -13.79 8.19 6.72
C SER A 251 -14.10 7.76 5.30
N THR A 252 -13.63 8.52 4.31
CA THR A 252 -13.82 8.23 2.88
C THR A 252 -13.19 6.88 2.49
N GLY A 253 -11.94 6.65 2.87
CA GLY A 253 -11.23 5.40 2.53
C GLY A 253 -11.80 4.15 3.21
N LYS A 254 -12.58 4.30 4.28
CA LYS A 254 -13.25 3.18 4.98
C LYS A 254 -14.70 2.95 4.53
N ASP A 255 -15.27 3.83 3.72
CA ASP A 255 -16.67 3.77 3.33
C ASP A 255 -16.92 2.65 2.30
N ALA A 256 -17.54 1.56 2.74
CA ALA A 256 -17.81 0.38 1.90
C ALA A 256 -18.76 0.68 0.73
N ASN A 257 -19.66 1.66 0.87
CA ASN A 257 -20.59 2.03 -0.22
C ASN A 257 -19.82 2.74 -1.33
N LEU A 258 -18.82 3.58 -0.97
CA LEU A 258 -17.93 4.18 -1.97
C LEU A 258 -17.20 3.09 -2.77
N TRP A 259 -16.55 2.15 -2.08
CA TRP A 259 -15.85 1.04 -2.75
C TRP A 259 -16.78 0.26 -3.69
N LYS A 260 -18.01 -0.03 -3.25
CA LYS A 260 -19.01 -0.72 -4.06
C LYS A 260 -19.39 0.09 -5.29
N THR A 261 -19.70 1.36 -5.13
CA THR A 261 -20.10 2.25 -6.23
C THR A 261 -19.00 2.32 -7.28
N LEU A 262 -17.75 2.60 -6.88
CA LEU A 262 -16.62 2.69 -7.80
C LEU A 262 -16.34 1.37 -8.52
N TYR A 263 -16.43 0.24 -7.80
CA TYR A 263 -16.29 -1.09 -8.38
C TYR A 263 -17.34 -1.33 -9.48
N MET A 264 -18.59 -0.97 -9.23
CA MET A 264 -19.67 -1.14 -10.20
C MET A 264 -19.46 -0.26 -11.44
N THR A 265 -19.00 0.99 -11.26
CA THR A 265 -18.66 1.88 -12.38
C THR A 265 -17.60 1.25 -13.30
N VAL A 266 -16.49 0.73 -12.71
CA VAL A 266 -15.43 0.07 -13.49
C VAL A 266 -15.93 -1.22 -14.14
N ALA A 267 -16.71 -2.05 -13.42
CA ALA A 267 -17.27 -3.28 -13.96
C ALA A 267 -18.17 -3.02 -15.15
N MET A 268 -19.08 -2.05 -15.06
CA MET A 268 -19.98 -1.66 -16.15
C MET A 268 -19.20 -1.13 -17.37
N ALA A 269 -18.23 -0.25 -17.15
CA ALA A 269 -17.41 0.28 -18.22
C ALA A 269 -16.58 -0.78 -18.97
N SER A 270 -16.38 -1.93 -18.35
CA SER A 270 -15.68 -3.07 -18.96
C SER A 270 -16.58 -3.96 -19.83
N MET A 271 -17.91 -3.79 -19.74
CA MET A 271 -18.87 -4.57 -20.55
C MET A 271 -19.07 -3.98 -21.94
N ASP A 272 -18.83 -2.67 -22.08
CA ASP A 272 -18.85 -1.95 -23.37
C ASP A 272 -17.54 -2.19 -24.16
#